data_16bc5690a8b5cbb4b35671b1522cfc6b
#
_entry.id   16bc5690a8b5cbb4b35671b1522cfc6b
#
_cell.length_a   1.000
_cell.length_b   1.000
_cell.length_c   1.000
_cell.angle_alpha   90.00
_cell.angle_beta   90.00
_cell.angle_gamma   90.00
#
_symmetry.space_group_name_H-M   'P 1'
#
loop_
_entity.id
_entity.type
_entity.pdbx_description
1 polymer ?
#
loop_
_entity_poly.entity_id
_entity_poly.type
_entity_poly.pdbx_seq_one_letter_code
_entity_poly.pdbx_strand_id
1 'polypeptide(L)'
;MIRKNIYLFIFMMVVLGCKTYPTKNTTLQDSKDKNLLFIIVDQQRYDALSIAGNPIVKTPNLDKLARQGAYFKNAYTPVAVCGPARSSILTGTTINTHQVTTNDKTYNYNDTPVMTMKTFDEILTEKGYHAEYYGKWHVLTSHSEVYKNKRKYAKNGKYIFEPQGQRQLYLDYLDEVFPRKKPKKGELLDKFTKRPYTPDPIDIDYGKTYNEVKKEVKHRHSQPNYHGKSSIPNQHTITAYYANKTIDAIKRLKDKPFSITTSFHFPHAPMIPSEPYYSMYNPDKMPIPSSIKDDMQNSPYINANQRNKLTVFADEEKIKYMISNYYGLITELDDWIGQIMKTLEDEGVAEHTMVIFTSDHGEMLGAHGMREKNVFYEESSHVPLMIKMPTEIKKKTTVNGYVSNVDLFATIMDYLNIGNYKSDGESLRDLIEQKQTNHGNYVVTEWDYRGPIQPNYMIVKDGWK
;
A
#
# COMPACT_ATOMS: atom_id res chain seq x y z
N MET A 1 28.45 45.94 74.22
CA MET A 1 28.02 44.54 74.36
C MET A 1 27.30 44.11 73.08
N ILE A 2 28.00 43.45 72.16
CA ILE A 2 27.54 43.14 70.83
C ILE A 2 27.31 41.60 70.81
N ARG A 3 26.09 41.17 70.67
CA ARG A 3 25.75 39.74 70.48
C ARG A 3 25.88 39.41 68.97
N LYS A 4 26.79 38.47 68.64
CA LYS A 4 26.90 37.86 67.35
C LYS A 4 25.88 36.71 67.22
N ASN A 5 24.97 36.80 66.27
CA ASN A 5 24.14 35.70 65.85
C ASN A 5 24.83 34.93 64.72
N ILE A 6 25.12 33.66 64.96
CA ILE A 6 25.63 32.73 63.97
C ILE A 6 24.43 32.02 63.33
N TYR A 7 24.20 32.26 62.06
CA TYR A 7 23.23 31.48 61.28
C TYR A 7 23.93 30.24 60.68
N LEU A 8 23.50 29.10 61.12
CA LEU A 8 23.92 27.80 60.62
C LEU A 8 23.11 27.49 59.36
N PHE A 9 23.73 27.56 58.20
CA PHE A 9 23.11 27.12 56.92
C PHE A 9 23.27 25.60 56.77
N ILE A 10 22.18 24.86 56.97
CA ILE A 10 22.11 23.44 56.65
C ILE A 10 21.88 23.30 55.14
N PHE A 11 22.92 22.88 54.41
CA PHE A 11 22.85 22.58 52.99
C PHE A 11 22.27 21.15 52.83
N MET A 12 20.98 21.06 52.52
CA MET A 12 20.31 19.80 52.25
C MET A 12 20.65 19.36 50.83
N MET A 13 21.62 18.45 50.65
CA MET A 13 21.91 17.81 49.39
C MET A 13 20.74 16.92 48.98
N VAL A 14 19.92 17.36 48.05
CA VAL A 14 18.95 16.50 47.36
C VAL A 14 19.74 15.66 46.32
N VAL A 15 19.99 14.40 46.68
CA VAL A 15 20.52 13.43 45.73
C VAL A 15 19.37 13.04 44.80
N LEU A 16 19.33 13.64 43.62
CA LEU A 16 18.51 13.21 42.52
C LEU A 16 19.06 11.86 42.03
N GLY A 17 18.46 10.80 42.54
CA GLY A 17 18.71 9.46 42.01
C GLY A 17 18.21 9.36 40.59
N CYS A 18 19.09 9.54 39.59
CA CYS A 18 18.83 9.08 38.25
C CYS A 18 18.60 7.56 38.30
N LYS A 19 17.36 7.14 38.21
CA LYS A 19 17.04 5.75 37.90
C LYS A 19 17.54 5.51 36.47
N THR A 20 18.76 5.02 36.33
CA THR A 20 19.21 4.37 35.10
C THR A 20 18.39 3.10 34.96
N TYR A 21 17.43 3.13 34.06
CA TYR A 21 16.82 1.89 33.57
C TYR A 21 17.94 1.10 32.89
N PRO A 22 18.11 -0.17 33.22
CA PRO A 22 19.08 -1.00 32.51
C PRO A 22 18.63 -1.05 31.07
N THR A 23 19.37 -0.41 30.17
CA THR A 23 19.32 -0.74 28.76
C THR A 23 19.70 -2.21 28.65
N LYS A 24 18.73 -3.09 28.45
CA LYS A 24 19.01 -4.44 28.00
C LYS A 24 19.84 -4.27 26.72
N ASN A 25 21.12 -4.54 26.82
CA ASN A 25 21.95 -4.81 25.67
C ASN A 25 21.40 -6.11 25.05
N THR A 26 20.36 -6.00 24.25
CA THR A 26 19.89 -7.07 23.38
C THR A 26 21.02 -7.30 22.40
N THR A 27 21.70 -8.41 22.57
CA THR A 27 22.76 -8.82 21.66
C THR A 27 22.16 -8.99 20.27
N LEU A 28 22.92 -8.64 19.24
CA LEU A 28 22.57 -8.83 17.82
C LEU A 28 22.08 -10.26 17.49
N GLN A 29 22.24 -11.21 18.41
CA GLN A 29 21.82 -12.59 18.31
C GLN A 29 20.29 -12.75 18.39
N ASP A 30 19.58 -11.95 19.23
CA ASP A 30 18.12 -12.01 19.37
C ASP A 30 17.36 -11.39 18.18
N SER A 31 18.03 -10.57 17.37
CA SER A 31 17.41 -9.97 16.16
C SER A 31 17.63 -10.84 14.91
N LYS A 32 18.63 -11.71 14.90
CA LYS A 32 18.99 -12.53 13.73
C LYS A 32 17.97 -13.62 13.40
N ASP A 33 17.09 -13.93 14.34
CA ASP A 33 16.06 -14.96 14.16
C ASP A 33 14.70 -14.40 13.73
N LYS A 34 14.59 -13.08 13.48
CA LYS A 34 13.34 -12.42 13.12
C LYS A 34 13.37 -11.92 11.68
N ASN A 35 12.36 -12.26 10.93
CA ASN A 35 12.20 -11.89 9.53
C ASN A 35 11.01 -10.94 9.35
N LEU A 36 11.01 -10.22 8.23
CA LEU A 36 9.90 -9.39 7.78
C LEU A 36 9.46 -9.80 6.37
N LEU A 37 8.16 -10.03 6.21
CA LEU A 37 7.46 -10.05 4.93
C LEU A 37 6.46 -8.91 4.92
N PHE A 38 6.72 -7.88 4.12
CA PHE A 38 5.84 -6.73 3.94
C PHE A 38 5.12 -6.83 2.60
N ILE A 39 3.80 -7.01 2.63
CA ILE A 39 2.95 -7.10 1.44
C ILE A 39 2.13 -5.83 1.33
N ILE A 40 2.36 -5.06 0.27
CA ILE A 40 1.59 -3.88 -0.04
C ILE A 40 0.94 -4.00 -1.41
N VAL A 41 -0.35 -3.75 -1.47
CA VAL A 41 -1.12 -3.71 -2.72
C VAL A 41 -1.46 -2.27 -3.09
N ASP A 42 -1.75 -2.04 -4.35
CA ASP A 42 -2.08 -0.70 -4.85
C ASP A 42 -3.59 -0.56 -5.03
N GLN A 43 -4.17 0.40 -4.31
CA GLN A 43 -5.55 0.83 -4.55
C GLN A 43 -6.63 -0.16 -4.08
N GLN A 44 -6.37 -0.93 -3.01
CA GLN A 44 -7.38 -1.83 -2.45
C GLN A 44 -8.20 -1.14 -1.36
N ARG A 45 -9.53 -1.17 -1.53
CA ARG A 45 -10.51 -0.70 -0.54
C ARG A 45 -10.51 -1.59 0.70
N TYR A 46 -10.76 -0.98 1.85
CA TYR A 46 -10.90 -1.68 3.13
C TYR A 46 -12.05 -2.71 3.14
N ASP A 47 -13.16 -2.40 2.46
CA ASP A 47 -14.38 -3.22 2.40
C ASP A 47 -14.39 -4.27 1.28
N ALA A 48 -13.33 -4.34 0.47
CA ALA A 48 -13.17 -5.35 -0.56
C ALA A 48 -12.42 -6.60 -0.03
N LEU A 49 -12.88 -7.10 1.12
CA LEU A 49 -12.39 -8.29 1.81
C LEU A 49 -13.55 -9.05 2.45
N SER A 50 -13.54 -10.39 2.40
CA SER A 50 -14.56 -11.19 3.06
C SER A 50 -14.54 -11.05 4.59
N ILE A 51 -13.36 -10.89 5.21
CA ILE A 51 -13.24 -10.62 6.66
C ILE A 51 -13.83 -9.27 7.07
N ALA A 52 -13.89 -8.31 6.16
CA ALA A 52 -14.52 -7.01 6.39
C ALA A 52 -16.05 -7.04 6.29
N GLY A 53 -16.62 -8.21 5.97
CA GLY A 53 -18.06 -8.41 5.81
C GLY A 53 -18.57 -8.33 4.38
N ASN A 54 -17.70 -8.24 3.37
CA ASN A 54 -18.12 -8.28 1.98
C ASN A 54 -18.62 -9.69 1.63
N PRO A 55 -19.90 -9.85 1.22
CA PRO A 55 -20.48 -11.18 1.00
C PRO A 55 -20.13 -11.79 -0.35
N ILE A 56 -19.46 -11.05 -1.24
CA ILE A 56 -19.26 -11.43 -2.63
C ILE A 56 -17.80 -11.77 -2.91
N VAL A 57 -16.88 -10.86 -2.59
CA VAL A 57 -15.45 -11.04 -2.85
C VAL A 57 -14.89 -12.21 -2.03
N LYS A 58 -14.03 -13.00 -2.64
CA LYS A 58 -13.44 -14.19 -2.02
C LYS A 58 -11.97 -13.92 -1.67
N THR A 59 -11.67 -13.86 -0.38
CA THR A 59 -10.31 -13.62 0.14
C THR A 59 -9.96 -14.57 1.28
N PRO A 60 -10.05 -15.90 1.08
CA PRO A 60 -9.88 -16.87 2.16
C PRO A 60 -8.48 -16.87 2.78
N ASN A 61 -7.44 -16.53 2.01
CA ASN A 61 -6.06 -16.51 2.49
C ASN A 61 -5.77 -15.26 3.33
N LEU A 62 -6.28 -14.09 2.92
CA LEU A 62 -6.24 -12.87 3.73
C LEU A 62 -7.10 -13.01 4.99
N ASP A 63 -8.24 -13.69 4.90
CA ASP A 63 -9.04 -14.05 6.07
C ASP A 63 -8.27 -14.97 7.04
N LYS A 64 -7.49 -15.94 6.49
CA LYS A 64 -6.61 -16.79 7.31
C LYS A 64 -5.53 -15.94 8.00
N LEU A 65 -4.88 -15.02 7.28
CA LEU A 65 -3.90 -14.10 7.84
C LEU A 65 -4.50 -13.25 8.97
N ALA A 66 -5.67 -12.65 8.74
CA ALA A 66 -6.39 -11.86 9.74
C ALA A 66 -6.73 -12.68 10.99
N ARG A 67 -7.12 -13.95 10.81
CA ARG A 67 -7.43 -14.86 11.91
C ARG A 67 -6.19 -15.36 12.67
N GLN A 68 -5.04 -15.35 12.05
CA GLN A 68 -3.76 -15.76 12.66
C GLN A 68 -3.02 -14.60 13.33
N GLY A 69 -3.41 -13.36 13.07
CA GLY A 69 -2.76 -12.16 13.58
C GLY A 69 -3.73 -11.14 14.15
N ALA A 70 -3.38 -9.87 14.02
CA ALA A 70 -4.21 -8.72 14.32
C ALA A 70 -4.87 -8.19 13.03
N TYR A 71 -6.19 -8.03 13.06
CA TYR A 71 -6.97 -7.36 12.03
C TYR A 71 -7.39 -5.98 12.54
N PHE A 72 -6.99 -4.94 11.83
CA PHE A 72 -7.30 -3.55 12.17
C PHE A 72 -8.51 -3.09 11.39
N LYS A 73 -9.60 -2.77 12.10
CA LYS A 73 -10.84 -2.34 11.46
C LYS A 73 -10.81 -0.91 10.95
N ASN A 74 -10.00 -0.06 11.58
CA ASN A 74 -9.97 1.38 11.31
C ASN A 74 -8.54 1.80 10.98
N ALA A 75 -7.98 1.24 9.91
CA ALA A 75 -6.67 1.62 9.40
C ALA A 75 -6.80 2.61 8.23
N TYR A 76 -6.07 3.71 8.30
CA TYR A 76 -6.13 4.77 7.29
C TYR A 76 -4.78 5.01 6.65
N THR A 77 -4.82 5.37 5.37
CA THR A 77 -3.61 5.86 4.71
C THR A 77 -3.30 7.29 5.19
N PRO A 78 -2.03 7.62 5.44
CA PRO A 78 -1.67 9.01 5.74
C PRO A 78 -1.93 9.95 4.57
N VAL A 79 -1.93 9.42 3.34
CA VAL A 79 -2.20 10.18 2.11
C VAL A 79 -2.90 9.28 1.10
N ALA A 80 -4.03 9.69 0.56
CA ALA A 80 -4.73 8.91 -0.46
C ALA A 80 -4.15 9.11 -1.89
N VAL A 81 -2.82 9.02 -2.03
CA VAL A 81 -2.07 9.14 -3.30
C VAL A 81 -0.85 8.23 -3.25
N CYS A 82 -0.61 7.42 -4.27
CA CYS A 82 0.40 6.35 -4.27
C CYS A 82 1.80 6.79 -3.80
N GLY A 83 2.44 7.76 -4.46
CA GLY A 83 3.80 8.19 -4.16
C GLY A 83 3.97 8.73 -2.74
N PRO A 84 3.17 9.72 -2.31
CA PRO A 84 3.18 10.21 -0.93
C PRO A 84 2.87 9.14 0.11
N ALA A 85 1.82 8.33 -0.10
CA ALA A 85 1.45 7.25 0.81
C ALA A 85 2.61 6.26 1.02
N ARG A 86 3.22 5.80 -0.08
CA ARG A 86 4.36 4.88 -0.04
C ARG A 86 5.58 5.50 0.61
N SER A 87 5.82 6.80 0.39
CA SER A 87 6.87 7.56 1.08
C SER A 87 6.63 7.54 2.59
N SER A 88 5.40 7.85 3.03
CA SER A 88 5.03 7.80 4.44
C SER A 88 5.19 6.42 5.05
N ILE A 89 4.70 5.37 4.38
CA ILE A 89 4.77 3.98 4.85
C ILE A 89 6.21 3.53 5.02
N LEU A 90 7.06 3.78 4.02
CA LEU A 90 8.44 3.28 4.02
C LEU A 90 9.37 4.05 4.97
N THR A 91 9.05 5.30 5.31
CA THR A 91 9.88 6.16 6.17
C THR A 91 9.30 6.41 7.54
N GLY A 92 8.02 6.08 7.77
CA GLY A 92 7.32 6.38 9.02
C GLY A 92 7.08 7.86 9.24
N THR A 93 6.99 8.66 8.15
CA THR A 93 6.88 10.11 8.26
C THR A 93 5.74 10.67 7.43
N THR A 94 5.21 11.82 7.81
CA THR A 94 4.13 12.52 7.11
C THR A 94 4.67 13.38 5.96
N ILE A 95 3.78 13.91 5.11
CA ILE A 95 4.17 14.82 4.00
C ILE A 95 5.01 16.00 4.53
N ASN A 96 4.64 16.51 5.69
CA ASN A 96 5.34 17.63 6.32
C ASN A 96 6.83 17.32 6.55
N THR A 97 7.15 16.07 6.82
CA THR A 97 8.50 15.61 7.10
C THR A 97 9.23 15.17 5.83
N HIS A 98 8.63 14.29 5.00
CA HIS A 98 9.29 13.77 3.79
C HIS A 98 9.12 14.66 2.54
N GLN A 99 8.23 15.63 2.57
CA GLN A 99 8.02 16.65 1.53
C GLN A 99 7.53 16.11 0.16
N VAL A 100 7.12 14.86 0.06
CA VAL A 100 6.56 14.27 -1.17
C VAL A 100 5.05 14.52 -1.19
N THR A 101 4.59 15.37 -2.09
CA THR A 101 3.19 15.84 -2.13
C THR A 101 2.36 15.17 -3.22
N THR A 102 3.01 14.74 -4.31
CA THR A 102 2.36 14.08 -5.45
C THR A 102 3.19 12.90 -5.93
N ASN A 103 2.69 12.17 -6.92
CA ASN A 103 3.43 11.07 -7.55
C ASN A 103 4.75 11.51 -8.23
N ASP A 104 4.87 12.79 -8.57
CA ASP A 104 5.95 13.30 -9.41
C ASP A 104 6.70 14.50 -8.81
N LYS A 105 6.28 14.98 -7.61
CA LYS A 105 6.79 16.25 -7.07
C LYS A 105 6.94 16.23 -5.56
N THR A 106 7.89 17.05 -5.12
CA THR A 106 8.06 17.49 -3.72
C THR A 106 7.70 18.96 -3.58
N TYR A 107 7.65 19.49 -2.36
CA TYR A 107 7.43 20.93 -2.09
C TYR A 107 8.47 21.82 -2.77
N ASN A 108 9.71 21.38 -2.85
CA ASN A 108 10.74 22.10 -3.57
C ASN A 108 10.61 21.80 -5.05
N TYR A 109 9.95 22.69 -5.78
CA TYR A 109 9.69 22.62 -7.22
C TYR A 109 10.96 22.57 -8.10
N ASN A 110 12.14 22.53 -7.51
CA ASN A 110 13.40 22.41 -8.23
C ASN A 110 13.63 20.96 -8.64
N ASP A 111 13.65 20.74 -9.87
CA ASP A 111 13.98 19.66 -10.83
C ASP A 111 14.40 18.26 -10.34
N THR A 112 14.59 18.00 -9.06
CA THR A 112 14.88 16.68 -8.52
C THR A 112 14.20 16.49 -7.18
N PRO A 113 13.00 15.95 -7.17
CA PRO A 113 12.35 15.55 -5.93
C PRO A 113 13.13 14.36 -5.34
N VAL A 114 13.92 14.60 -4.34
CA VAL A 114 14.65 13.55 -3.64
C VAL A 114 14.21 13.56 -2.20
N MET A 115 13.48 12.53 -1.83
CA MET A 115 13.27 12.22 -0.43
C MET A 115 14.61 11.82 0.17
N THR A 116 15.04 12.53 1.21
CA THR A 116 16.35 12.30 1.85
C THR A 116 16.30 11.31 2.99
N MET A 117 15.10 10.91 3.41
CA MET A 117 14.90 9.96 4.49
C MET A 117 15.16 8.55 4.04
N LYS A 118 15.75 7.75 4.94
CA LYS A 118 15.93 6.32 4.72
C LYS A 118 14.60 5.58 4.88
N THR A 119 14.39 4.64 3.99
CA THR A 119 13.31 3.66 4.13
C THR A 119 13.69 2.60 5.17
N PHE A 120 12.71 1.90 5.72
CA PHE A 120 13.00 0.78 6.62
C PHE A 120 13.88 -0.30 5.95
N ASP A 121 13.70 -0.55 4.66
CA ASP A 121 14.53 -1.50 3.91
C ASP A 121 16.01 -1.11 3.88
N GLU A 122 16.30 0.18 3.72
CA GLU A 122 17.68 0.71 3.77
C GLU A 122 18.29 0.54 5.17
N ILE A 123 17.52 0.87 6.19
CA ILE A 123 17.95 0.72 7.59
C ILE A 123 18.21 -0.75 7.91
N LEU A 124 17.32 -1.65 7.51
CA LEU A 124 17.46 -3.08 7.74
C LEU A 124 18.69 -3.65 7.00
N THR A 125 18.96 -3.16 5.77
CA THR A 125 20.17 -3.53 5.04
C THR A 125 21.44 -3.15 5.81
N GLU A 126 21.48 -1.93 6.38
CA GLU A 126 22.61 -1.48 7.22
C GLU A 126 22.76 -2.29 8.51
N LYS A 127 21.69 -2.92 8.98
CA LYS A 127 21.67 -3.81 10.15
C LYS A 127 21.94 -5.27 9.82
N GLY A 128 22.29 -5.56 8.56
CA GLY A 128 22.70 -6.89 8.12
C GLY A 128 21.56 -7.79 7.66
N TYR A 129 20.36 -7.27 7.46
CA TYR A 129 19.28 -8.00 6.83
C TYR A 129 19.51 -8.13 5.33
N HIS A 130 19.12 -9.27 4.77
CA HIS A 130 18.97 -9.42 3.33
C HIS A 130 17.66 -8.79 2.90
N ALA A 131 17.68 -7.49 2.58
CA ALA A 131 16.51 -6.76 2.16
C ALA A 131 16.28 -6.87 0.65
N GLU A 132 15.09 -7.29 0.24
CA GLU A 132 14.68 -7.41 -1.15
C GLU A 132 13.31 -6.80 -1.38
N TYR A 133 13.15 -6.14 -2.52
CA TYR A 133 11.92 -5.46 -2.92
C TYR A 133 11.47 -5.93 -4.29
N TYR A 134 10.21 -6.38 -4.41
CA TYR A 134 9.60 -6.84 -5.66
C TYR A 134 8.34 -6.07 -5.98
N GLY A 135 8.27 -5.50 -7.18
CA GLY A 135 7.08 -4.83 -7.67
C GLY A 135 7.12 -3.32 -7.71
N LYS A 136 5.97 -2.68 -7.54
CA LYS A 136 5.78 -1.24 -7.67
C LYS A 136 6.54 -0.47 -6.59
N TRP A 137 7.41 0.45 -7.00
CA TRP A 137 8.15 1.32 -6.08
C TRP A 137 7.42 2.63 -5.82
N HIS A 138 7.31 3.48 -6.81
CA HIS A 138 6.61 4.77 -6.84
C HIS A 138 6.99 5.74 -5.71
N VAL A 139 8.19 5.62 -5.15
CA VAL A 139 8.73 6.52 -4.12
C VAL A 139 9.80 7.40 -4.72
N LEU A 140 9.74 8.70 -4.44
CA LEU A 140 10.64 9.71 -4.99
C LEU A 140 11.95 9.75 -4.20
N THR A 141 12.74 8.67 -4.26
CA THR A 141 14.08 8.64 -3.68
C THR A 141 15.12 8.22 -4.71
N SER A 142 16.28 8.87 -4.69
CA SER A 142 17.43 8.52 -5.51
C SER A 142 18.36 7.52 -4.83
N HIS A 143 18.18 7.23 -3.55
CA HIS A 143 19.22 6.69 -2.69
C HIS A 143 18.98 5.28 -2.13
N SER A 144 17.87 4.61 -2.42
CA SER A 144 17.66 3.27 -1.91
C SER A 144 18.67 2.26 -2.48
N GLU A 145 19.63 1.82 -1.66
CA GLU A 145 20.59 0.78 -2.01
C GLU A 145 19.90 -0.55 -2.35
N VAL A 146 18.80 -0.86 -1.64
CA VAL A 146 17.97 -2.05 -1.90
C VAL A 146 17.39 -2.00 -3.31
N TYR A 147 17.09 -0.80 -3.79
CA TYR A 147 16.54 -0.58 -5.11
C TYR A 147 17.60 -0.36 -6.19
N LYS A 148 18.80 0.17 -5.84
CA LYS A 148 19.91 0.44 -6.78
C LYS A 148 20.39 -0.80 -7.52
N ASN A 149 20.52 -1.93 -6.84
CA ASN A 149 20.96 -3.18 -7.46
C ASN A 149 20.03 -3.71 -8.56
N LYS A 150 18.85 -3.12 -8.70
CA LYS A 150 17.82 -3.47 -9.68
C LYS A 150 17.65 -2.41 -10.77
N ARG A 151 18.43 -1.31 -10.72
CA ARG A 151 18.45 -0.23 -11.72
C ARG A 151 19.41 -0.53 -12.87
N LYS A 152 19.14 -1.53 -13.67
CA LYS A 152 19.95 -1.77 -14.89
C LYS A 152 19.68 -0.76 -16.03
N TYR A 153 18.86 0.26 -15.81
CA TYR A 153 18.42 1.15 -16.88
C TYR A 153 18.83 2.60 -16.64
N ALA A 154 20.17 2.85 -16.60
CA ALA A 154 20.67 4.20 -16.77
C ALA A 154 20.96 4.42 -18.25
N LYS A 155 20.11 5.13 -18.96
CA LYS A 155 20.46 5.71 -20.25
C LYS A 155 21.34 6.94 -20.01
N ASN A 156 22.58 6.92 -20.55
CA ASN A 156 23.51 8.07 -20.52
C ASN A 156 23.90 8.57 -19.12
N GLY A 157 24.10 7.66 -18.14
CA GLY A 157 24.53 8.05 -16.78
C GLY A 157 23.48 8.79 -15.95
N LYS A 158 22.29 9.02 -16.47
CA LYS A 158 21.14 9.55 -15.72
C LYS A 158 20.27 8.42 -15.23
N TYR A 159 19.99 8.38 -13.94
CA TYR A 159 19.04 7.43 -13.40
C TYR A 159 17.66 7.69 -13.99
N ILE A 160 17.09 6.69 -14.66
CA ILE A 160 15.69 6.74 -15.05
C ILE A 160 14.91 6.25 -13.84
N PHE A 161 14.18 7.15 -13.22
CA PHE A 161 13.19 6.80 -12.22
C PHE A 161 12.08 5.98 -12.90
N GLU A 162 11.95 4.72 -12.51
CA GLU A 162 10.84 3.89 -12.94
C GLU A 162 9.78 3.82 -11.83
N PRO A 163 8.76 4.70 -11.85
CA PRO A 163 7.73 4.75 -10.80
C PRO A 163 6.94 3.44 -10.72
N GLN A 164 6.95 2.66 -11.81
CA GLN A 164 6.28 1.37 -11.89
C GLN A 164 7.12 0.21 -11.34
N GLY A 165 8.29 0.50 -10.76
CA GLY A 165 9.15 -0.52 -10.17
C GLY A 165 9.77 -1.44 -11.22
N GLN A 166 9.78 -2.74 -10.95
CA GLN A 166 10.45 -3.74 -11.80
C GLN A 166 9.63 -4.15 -13.03
N ARG A 167 8.82 -3.26 -13.54
CA ARG A 167 7.91 -3.54 -14.65
C ARG A 167 8.61 -3.98 -15.92
N GLN A 168 9.76 -3.38 -16.26
CA GLN A 168 10.50 -3.79 -17.44
C GLN A 168 11.00 -5.24 -17.33
N LEU A 169 11.46 -5.65 -16.14
CA LEU A 169 11.87 -7.04 -15.90
C LEU A 169 10.70 -8.01 -16.10
N TYR A 170 9.50 -7.61 -15.69
CA TYR A 170 8.30 -8.38 -15.97
C TYR A 170 7.98 -8.46 -17.47
N LEU A 171 8.11 -7.34 -18.20
CA LEU A 171 7.85 -7.33 -19.65
C LEU A 171 8.86 -8.20 -20.42
N ASP A 172 10.12 -8.19 -20.03
CA ASP A 172 11.16 -9.02 -20.59
C ASP A 172 10.83 -10.52 -20.35
N TYR A 173 10.49 -10.87 -19.10
CA TYR A 173 10.01 -12.22 -18.78
C TYR A 173 8.78 -12.61 -19.58
N LEU A 174 7.80 -11.70 -19.69
CA LEU A 174 6.57 -11.99 -20.43
C LEU A 174 6.83 -12.17 -21.93
N ASP A 175 7.81 -11.48 -22.50
CA ASP A 175 8.21 -11.67 -23.90
C ASP A 175 8.83 -13.04 -24.15
N GLU A 176 9.48 -13.65 -23.14
CA GLU A 176 10.02 -15.02 -23.21
C GLU A 176 8.92 -16.09 -23.12
N VAL A 177 8.04 -15.97 -22.10
CA VAL A 177 7.06 -17.04 -21.81
C VAL A 177 5.74 -16.89 -22.57
N PHE A 178 5.38 -15.68 -22.95
CA PHE A 178 4.16 -15.34 -23.68
C PHE A 178 4.45 -14.27 -24.73
N PRO A 179 5.15 -14.63 -25.83
CA PRO A 179 5.64 -13.69 -26.83
C PRO A 179 4.53 -12.85 -27.47
N ARG A 180 4.89 -11.62 -27.83
CA ARG A 180 3.97 -10.74 -28.57
C ARG A 180 3.66 -11.33 -29.92
N LYS A 181 2.37 -11.38 -30.24
CA LYS A 181 1.90 -11.71 -31.57
C LYS A 181 1.56 -10.43 -32.33
N LYS A 182 1.69 -10.46 -33.65
CA LYS A 182 1.19 -9.36 -34.45
C LYS A 182 -0.31 -9.22 -34.22
N PRO A 183 -0.82 -8.05 -33.78
CA PRO A 183 -2.23 -7.89 -33.50
C PRO A 183 -3.07 -8.09 -34.76
N LYS A 184 -4.21 -8.73 -34.60
CA LYS A 184 -5.21 -8.83 -35.66
C LYS A 184 -5.88 -7.48 -35.86
N LYS A 185 -6.45 -7.25 -37.03
CA LYS A 185 -7.20 -6.01 -37.32
C LYS A 185 -8.35 -5.88 -36.32
N GLY A 186 -8.40 -4.76 -35.59
CA GLY A 186 -9.43 -4.48 -34.58
C GLY A 186 -9.18 -5.08 -33.20
N GLU A 187 -8.06 -5.80 -33.00
CA GLU A 187 -7.70 -6.34 -31.70
C GLU A 187 -7.20 -5.23 -30.76
N LEU A 188 -7.72 -5.18 -29.55
CA LEU A 188 -7.31 -4.23 -28.52
C LEU A 188 -6.14 -4.79 -27.73
N LEU A 189 -5.17 -3.93 -27.45
CA LEU A 189 -3.98 -4.29 -26.69
C LEU A 189 -3.95 -3.55 -25.35
N ASP A 190 -3.67 -4.29 -24.29
CA ASP A 190 -3.34 -3.68 -23.01
C ASP A 190 -2.17 -2.71 -23.19
N LYS A 191 -2.37 -1.50 -22.71
CA LYS A 191 -1.39 -0.40 -22.81
C LYS A 191 -0.03 -0.76 -22.23
N PHE A 192 -0.02 -1.58 -21.19
CA PHE A 192 1.19 -1.90 -20.45
C PHE A 192 1.92 -3.10 -21.03
N THR A 193 1.25 -4.23 -21.15
CA THR A 193 1.87 -5.48 -21.59
C THR A 193 1.96 -5.60 -23.10
N LYS A 194 1.17 -4.79 -23.84
CA LYS A 194 1.01 -4.92 -25.29
C LYS A 194 0.51 -6.31 -25.70
N ARG A 195 -0.25 -6.96 -24.80
CA ARG A 195 -0.94 -8.22 -25.08
C ARG A 195 -2.41 -7.94 -25.36
N PRO A 196 -3.06 -8.76 -26.18
CA PRO A 196 -4.50 -8.64 -26.42
C PRO A 196 -5.30 -8.75 -25.12
N TYR A 197 -6.40 -8.02 -25.07
CA TYR A 197 -7.43 -8.22 -24.06
C TYR A 197 -8.81 -8.16 -24.73
N THR A 198 -9.78 -8.79 -24.14
CA THR A 198 -11.18 -8.71 -24.56
C THR A 198 -11.86 -7.66 -23.68
N PRO A 199 -12.28 -6.52 -24.24
CA PRO A 199 -12.99 -5.51 -23.46
C PRO A 199 -14.34 -6.04 -23.02
N ASP A 200 -14.86 -5.51 -21.91
CA ASP A 200 -16.22 -5.75 -21.51
C ASP A 200 -17.22 -5.19 -22.52
N PRO A 201 -18.45 -5.73 -22.60
CA PRO A 201 -19.47 -5.28 -23.57
C PRO A 201 -19.71 -3.77 -23.56
N ILE A 202 -19.54 -3.14 -22.42
CA ILE A 202 -19.69 -1.69 -22.22
C ILE A 202 -18.57 -0.86 -22.89
N ASP A 203 -17.42 -1.44 -23.19
CA ASP A 203 -16.34 -0.79 -23.93
C ASP A 203 -16.54 -0.86 -25.43
N ILE A 204 -17.31 -1.84 -25.93
CA ILE A 204 -17.57 -2.08 -27.35
C ILE A 204 -18.52 -1.02 -27.93
N ASP A 205 -19.47 -0.53 -27.14
CA ASP A 205 -20.44 0.50 -27.55
C ASP A 205 -19.81 1.83 -27.97
N TYR A 206 -18.55 2.03 -27.64
CA TYR A 206 -17.85 3.23 -28.10
C TYR A 206 -17.47 3.18 -29.58
N GLY A 207 -17.44 2.01 -30.24
CA GLY A 207 -17.20 1.84 -31.68
C GLY A 207 -15.99 2.62 -32.22
N LYS A 208 -15.28 3.30 -31.34
CA LYS A 208 -14.26 4.29 -31.62
C LYS A 208 -12.91 3.80 -31.11
N THR A 209 -11.89 4.06 -31.92
CA THR A 209 -10.51 3.80 -31.52
C THR A 209 -10.13 4.70 -30.35
N TYR A 210 -9.11 4.31 -29.58
CA TYR A 210 -8.54 5.14 -28.50
C TYR A 210 -8.28 6.60 -28.92
N ASN A 211 -7.86 6.83 -30.15
CA ASN A 211 -7.59 8.17 -30.68
C ASN A 211 -8.85 8.99 -30.94
N GLU A 212 -9.95 8.34 -31.29
CA GLU A 212 -11.26 8.98 -31.50
C GLU A 212 -11.89 9.37 -30.18
N VAL A 213 -11.87 8.46 -29.19
CA VAL A 213 -12.33 8.75 -27.85
C VAL A 213 -11.52 9.87 -27.21
N LYS A 214 -10.18 9.88 -27.41
CA LYS A 214 -9.28 10.92 -26.90
C LYS A 214 -9.57 12.30 -27.47
N LYS A 215 -10.09 12.41 -28.68
CA LYS A 215 -10.49 13.70 -29.30
C LYS A 215 -11.81 14.25 -28.72
N GLU A 216 -12.74 13.37 -28.35
CA GLU A 216 -14.05 13.76 -27.83
C GLU A 216 -14.01 14.10 -26.35
N VAL A 217 -13.16 13.43 -25.60
CA VAL A 217 -13.03 13.65 -24.16
C VAL A 217 -11.87 14.58 -23.90
N LYS A 218 -12.17 15.86 -23.70
CA LYS A 218 -11.17 16.92 -23.42
C LYS A 218 -10.37 16.71 -22.13
N HIS A 219 -10.67 15.71 -21.33
CA HIS A 219 -10.02 15.44 -20.06
C HIS A 219 -9.19 14.16 -20.11
N ARG A 220 -7.93 14.28 -19.78
CA ARG A 220 -6.89 13.24 -19.75
C ARG A 220 -7.21 12.01 -18.91
N HIS A 221 -8.25 12.08 -18.06
CA HIS A 221 -8.56 11.07 -17.05
C HIS A 221 -9.78 10.20 -17.39
N SER A 222 -10.51 10.51 -18.43
CA SER A 222 -11.57 9.66 -18.94
C SER A 222 -11.02 8.69 -19.96
N GLN A 223 -10.28 7.69 -19.51
CA GLN A 223 -9.89 6.58 -20.38
C GLN A 223 -10.90 5.45 -20.13
N PRO A 224 -11.82 5.20 -21.07
CA PRO A 224 -12.86 4.18 -20.90
C PRO A 224 -12.30 2.75 -20.92
N ASN A 225 -11.05 2.54 -21.27
CA ASN A 225 -10.54 1.29 -21.81
C ASN A 225 -9.64 0.53 -20.84
N TYR A 226 -10.09 0.26 -19.63
CA TYR A 226 -9.24 -0.49 -18.69
C TYR A 226 -9.98 -1.55 -17.89
N HIS A 227 -11.03 -2.12 -18.46
CA HIS A 227 -11.66 -3.28 -17.88
C HIS A 227 -12.04 -4.28 -18.96
N GLY A 228 -11.96 -5.54 -18.61
CA GLY A 228 -12.16 -6.65 -19.52
C GLY A 228 -11.37 -7.88 -19.11
N LYS A 229 -11.22 -8.82 -20.03
CA LYS A 229 -10.49 -10.06 -19.82
C LYS A 229 -9.08 -10.03 -20.42
N SER A 230 -8.08 -10.28 -19.59
CA SER A 230 -6.70 -10.45 -20.05
C SER A 230 -6.53 -11.72 -20.88
N SER A 231 -5.69 -11.65 -21.93
CA SER A 231 -5.25 -12.85 -22.67
C SER A 231 -4.04 -13.53 -22.01
N ILE A 232 -3.43 -12.88 -21.03
CA ILE A 232 -2.27 -13.44 -20.32
C ILE A 232 -2.75 -14.54 -19.39
N PRO A 233 -2.18 -15.77 -19.48
CA PRO A 233 -2.52 -16.82 -18.55
C PRO A 233 -2.20 -16.43 -17.11
N ASN A 234 -3.02 -16.86 -16.14
CA ASN A 234 -2.90 -16.49 -14.74
C ASN A 234 -1.48 -16.67 -14.16
N GLN A 235 -0.81 -17.77 -14.48
CA GLN A 235 0.55 -18.05 -14.00
C GLN A 235 1.63 -17.09 -14.54
N HIS A 236 1.29 -16.25 -15.52
CA HIS A 236 2.20 -15.29 -16.15
C HIS A 236 1.77 -13.83 -15.95
N THR A 237 0.74 -13.58 -15.14
CA THR A 237 0.36 -12.20 -14.80
C THR A 237 1.45 -11.50 -14.00
N ILE A 238 1.38 -10.18 -13.93
CA ILE A 238 2.33 -9.40 -13.13
C ILE A 238 2.25 -9.75 -11.64
N THR A 239 1.05 -10.10 -11.16
CA THR A 239 0.81 -10.58 -9.80
C THR A 239 1.56 -11.88 -9.56
N ALA A 240 1.38 -12.86 -10.44
CA ALA A 240 2.07 -14.14 -10.41
C ALA A 240 3.60 -13.96 -10.45
N TYR A 241 4.09 -13.09 -11.30
CA TYR A 241 5.51 -12.82 -11.44
C TYR A 241 6.16 -12.33 -10.13
N TYR A 242 5.55 -11.34 -9.48
CA TYR A 242 6.10 -10.83 -8.20
C TYR A 242 5.92 -11.82 -7.06
N ALA A 243 4.82 -12.53 -7.02
CA ALA A 243 4.61 -13.60 -6.05
C ALA A 243 5.69 -14.69 -6.17
N ASN A 244 5.98 -15.17 -7.39
CA ASN A 244 7.04 -16.15 -7.63
C ASN A 244 8.43 -15.61 -7.24
N LYS A 245 8.74 -14.33 -7.53
CA LYS A 245 9.99 -13.71 -7.06
C LYS A 245 10.11 -13.68 -5.54
N THR A 246 9.00 -13.43 -4.85
CA THR A 246 8.94 -13.48 -3.38
C THR A 246 9.12 -14.90 -2.86
N ILE A 247 8.45 -15.88 -3.45
CA ILE A 247 8.61 -17.31 -3.13
C ILE A 247 10.05 -17.75 -3.30
N ASP A 248 10.68 -17.42 -4.42
CA ASP A 248 12.09 -17.75 -4.69
C ASP A 248 13.03 -17.07 -3.66
N ALA A 249 12.73 -15.83 -3.26
CA ALA A 249 13.51 -15.12 -2.25
C ALA A 249 13.40 -15.78 -0.88
N ILE A 250 12.20 -16.17 -0.44
CA ILE A 250 11.99 -16.87 0.83
C ILE A 250 12.82 -18.17 0.86
N LYS A 251 12.71 -18.99 -0.18
CA LYS A 251 13.46 -20.25 -0.29
C LYS A 251 14.98 -20.05 -0.22
N ARG A 252 15.48 -19.02 -0.86
CA ARG A 252 16.90 -18.69 -0.93
C ARG A 252 17.45 -18.06 0.35
N LEU A 253 16.60 -17.35 1.09
CA LEU A 253 17.01 -16.58 2.27
C LEU A 253 16.59 -17.22 3.60
N LYS A 254 15.97 -18.40 3.59
CA LYS A 254 15.41 -19.04 4.79
C LYS A 254 16.40 -19.21 5.95
N ASP A 255 17.68 -19.35 5.65
CA ASP A 255 18.75 -19.54 6.65
C ASP A 255 19.44 -18.20 7.02
N LYS A 256 18.86 -17.07 6.66
CA LYS A 256 19.41 -15.73 6.87
C LYS A 256 18.32 -14.78 7.34
N PRO A 257 18.65 -13.76 8.14
CA PRO A 257 17.68 -12.72 8.46
C PRO A 257 17.29 -11.96 7.19
N PHE A 258 16.00 -11.91 6.88
CA PHE A 258 15.52 -11.25 5.67
C PHE A 258 14.42 -10.22 5.95
N SER A 259 14.37 -9.22 5.08
CA SER A 259 13.26 -8.29 4.91
C SER A 259 12.82 -8.31 3.45
N ILE A 260 11.68 -8.91 3.17
CA ILE A 260 11.15 -8.98 1.80
C ILE A 260 9.92 -8.11 1.71
N THR A 261 9.95 -7.14 0.79
CA THR A 261 8.79 -6.32 0.43
C THR A 261 8.23 -6.78 -0.90
N THR A 262 6.97 -7.21 -0.91
CA THR A 262 6.22 -7.54 -2.13
C THR A 262 5.17 -6.49 -2.38
N SER A 263 5.33 -5.73 -3.44
CA SER A 263 4.49 -4.58 -3.78
C SER A 263 3.73 -4.84 -5.08
N PHE A 264 2.49 -5.25 -4.97
CA PHE A 264 1.64 -5.56 -6.11
C PHE A 264 1.09 -4.30 -6.78
N HIS A 265 0.91 -4.35 -8.10
CA HIS A 265 0.30 -3.27 -8.87
C HIS A 265 -1.24 -3.29 -8.79
N PHE A 266 -1.81 -4.47 -8.63
CA PHE A 266 -3.25 -4.66 -8.55
C PHE A 266 -3.75 -4.50 -7.10
N PRO A 267 -5.05 -4.17 -6.97
CA PRO A 267 -6.10 -4.02 -7.99
C PRO A 267 -6.17 -2.66 -8.73
N HIS A 268 -5.12 -1.85 -8.72
CA HIS A 268 -5.05 -0.59 -9.50
C HIS A 268 -5.34 -0.86 -10.99
N ALA A 269 -6.06 0.04 -11.64
CA ALA A 269 -6.33 -0.05 -13.07
C ALA A 269 -5.04 -0.21 -13.92
N PRO A 270 -5.08 -1.00 -15.00
CA PRO A 270 -6.25 -1.53 -15.70
C PRO A 270 -6.90 -2.72 -14.98
N MET A 271 -8.22 -2.73 -14.90
CA MET A 271 -8.98 -3.82 -14.27
C MET A 271 -9.25 -4.94 -15.29
N ILE A 272 -8.22 -5.72 -15.57
CA ILE A 272 -8.20 -6.76 -16.62
C ILE A 272 -7.72 -8.09 -16.01
N PRO A 273 -8.54 -8.74 -15.16
CA PRO A 273 -8.18 -10.04 -14.62
C PRO A 273 -8.08 -11.11 -15.72
N SER A 274 -7.27 -12.12 -15.49
CA SER A 274 -7.20 -13.33 -16.32
C SER A 274 -8.24 -14.35 -15.86
N GLU A 275 -8.45 -15.42 -16.67
CA GLU A 275 -9.20 -16.57 -16.19
C GLU A 275 -8.41 -17.33 -15.10
N PRO A 276 -9.07 -17.91 -14.08
CA PRO A 276 -10.52 -18.00 -13.91
C PRO A 276 -11.16 -16.77 -13.24
N TYR A 277 -10.39 -15.78 -12.81
CA TYR A 277 -10.84 -14.67 -11.97
C TYR A 277 -11.80 -13.73 -12.71
N TYR A 278 -11.63 -13.55 -14.02
CA TYR A 278 -12.56 -12.76 -14.83
C TYR A 278 -13.98 -13.32 -14.78
N SER A 279 -14.15 -14.63 -14.99
CA SER A 279 -15.46 -15.26 -15.01
C SER A 279 -16.02 -15.59 -13.62
N MET A 280 -15.25 -15.36 -12.56
CA MET A 280 -15.64 -15.72 -11.19
C MET A 280 -16.81 -14.89 -10.65
N TYR A 281 -16.91 -13.64 -11.08
CA TYR A 281 -17.91 -12.70 -10.60
C TYR A 281 -18.83 -12.28 -11.73
N ASN A 282 -20.14 -12.51 -11.55
CA ASN A 282 -21.15 -12.07 -12.52
C ASN A 282 -21.42 -10.56 -12.32
N PRO A 283 -21.19 -9.72 -13.32
CA PRO A 283 -21.46 -8.28 -13.22
C PRO A 283 -22.88 -7.94 -12.78
N ASP A 284 -23.89 -8.68 -13.22
CA ASP A 284 -25.31 -8.43 -12.86
C ASP A 284 -25.59 -8.55 -11.36
N LYS A 285 -24.72 -9.26 -10.63
CA LYS A 285 -24.81 -9.48 -9.18
C LYS A 285 -23.98 -8.51 -8.36
N MET A 286 -23.26 -7.59 -9.01
CA MET A 286 -22.40 -6.64 -8.30
C MET A 286 -23.23 -5.51 -7.67
N PRO A 287 -22.93 -5.16 -6.41
CA PRO A 287 -23.62 -4.08 -5.73
C PRO A 287 -23.21 -2.73 -6.32
N ILE A 288 -24.19 -1.87 -6.55
CA ILE A 288 -23.95 -0.50 -6.97
C ILE A 288 -23.78 0.34 -5.72
N PRO A 289 -22.75 1.22 -5.62
CA PRO A 289 -22.64 2.15 -4.52
C PRO A 289 -23.90 3.01 -4.38
N SER A 290 -24.49 3.08 -3.19
CA SER A 290 -25.72 3.87 -2.95
C SER A 290 -25.51 5.36 -3.23
N SER A 291 -24.27 5.83 -3.11
CA SER A 291 -23.85 7.21 -3.39
C SER A 291 -23.53 7.50 -4.86
N ILE A 292 -23.72 6.54 -5.79
CA ILE A 292 -23.32 6.72 -7.21
C ILE A 292 -23.95 7.95 -7.86
N LYS A 293 -25.17 8.32 -7.46
CA LYS A 293 -25.92 9.48 -7.96
C LYS A 293 -25.87 10.68 -7.03
N ASP A 294 -24.97 10.69 -6.04
CA ASP A 294 -24.82 11.85 -5.17
C ASP A 294 -24.51 13.11 -5.99
N ASP A 295 -25.31 14.16 -5.80
CA ASP A 295 -25.13 15.43 -6.48
C ASP A 295 -23.94 16.23 -5.96
N MET A 296 -23.48 15.90 -4.76
CA MET A 296 -22.33 16.48 -4.08
C MET A 296 -22.44 18.00 -3.82
N GLN A 297 -23.66 18.55 -3.78
CA GLN A 297 -23.85 20.00 -3.61
C GLN A 297 -23.16 20.58 -2.37
N ASN A 298 -23.09 19.78 -1.31
CA ASN A 298 -22.46 20.16 -0.05
C ASN A 298 -21.04 19.59 0.12
N SER A 299 -20.46 19.01 -0.93
CA SER A 299 -19.14 18.40 -0.87
C SER A 299 -18.07 19.35 -1.41
N PRO A 300 -16.90 19.45 -0.75
CA PRO A 300 -15.75 20.16 -1.28
C PRO A 300 -15.25 19.58 -2.61
N TYR A 301 -15.68 18.36 -2.93
CA TYR A 301 -15.25 17.63 -4.13
C TYR A 301 -16.20 17.75 -5.32
N ILE A 302 -17.19 18.63 -5.29
CA ILE A 302 -18.15 18.81 -6.39
C ILE A 302 -17.49 19.01 -7.77
N ASN A 303 -16.29 19.60 -7.78
CA ASN A 303 -15.49 19.83 -8.99
C ASN A 303 -14.21 18.98 -9.02
N ALA A 304 -14.12 17.93 -8.20
CA ALA A 304 -12.94 17.08 -8.17
C ALA A 304 -12.67 16.42 -9.55
N ASN A 305 -11.40 16.34 -9.92
CA ASN A 305 -10.98 15.71 -11.19
C ASN A 305 -11.37 14.24 -11.29
N GLN A 306 -11.57 13.57 -10.14
CA GLN A 306 -11.99 12.17 -10.05
C GLN A 306 -13.48 12.02 -10.37
N ARG A 307 -14.27 13.08 -10.23
CA ARG A 307 -15.68 13.05 -10.58
C ARG A 307 -15.84 13.10 -12.08
N ASN A 308 -16.30 12.02 -12.63
CA ASN A 308 -16.63 12.00 -14.05
C ASN A 308 -18.11 12.33 -14.25
N LYS A 309 -18.41 13.59 -14.55
CA LYS A 309 -19.75 14.02 -14.95
C LYS A 309 -20.26 13.35 -16.23
N LEU A 310 -19.35 12.72 -16.97
CA LEU A 310 -19.62 12.12 -18.26
C LEU A 310 -19.81 10.60 -18.17
N THR A 311 -20.64 10.13 -17.21
CA THR A 311 -21.39 8.94 -17.56
C THR A 311 -20.76 7.57 -17.31
N VAL A 312 -19.46 7.35 -17.40
CA VAL A 312 -18.92 5.99 -17.27
C VAL A 312 -18.96 5.50 -15.82
N PHE A 313 -18.59 6.34 -14.86
CA PHE A 313 -18.51 5.96 -13.43
C PHE A 313 -19.79 6.27 -12.64
N ALA A 314 -20.71 7.02 -13.23
CA ALA A 314 -22.08 7.19 -12.75
C ALA A 314 -23.09 6.30 -13.49
N ASP A 315 -22.63 5.48 -14.42
CA ASP A 315 -23.42 4.50 -15.16
C ASP A 315 -23.41 3.16 -14.40
N GLU A 316 -24.55 2.77 -13.91
CA GLU A 316 -24.73 1.60 -13.07
C GLU A 316 -24.28 0.30 -13.76
N GLU A 317 -24.56 0.15 -15.06
CA GLU A 317 -24.18 -1.05 -15.80
C GLU A 317 -22.65 -1.17 -15.92
N LYS A 318 -21.98 -0.05 -16.18
CA LYS A 318 -20.51 -0.01 -16.31
C LYS A 318 -19.81 -0.28 -14.98
N ILE A 319 -20.34 0.29 -13.90
CA ILE A 319 -19.79 0.07 -12.56
C ILE A 319 -19.89 -1.39 -12.13
N LYS A 320 -20.92 -2.11 -12.48
CA LYS A 320 -21.03 -3.55 -12.21
C LYS A 320 -19.85 -4.34 -12.82
N TYR A 321 -19.51 -4.08 -14.08
CA TYR A 321 -18.35 -4.71 -14.71
C TYR A 321 -17.03 -4.31 -14.03
N MET A 322 -16.87 -3.04 -13.66
CA MET A 322 -15.67 -2.58 -12.97
C MET A 322 -15.52 -3.26 -11.61
N ILE A 323 -16.60 -3.37 -10.82
CA ILE A 323 -16.58 -4.06 -9.53
C ILE A 323 -16.27 -5.55 -9.70
N SER A 324 -16.88 -6.19 -10.68
CA SER A 324 -16.63 -7.61 -11.01
C SER A 324 -15.14 -7.86 -11.29
N ASN A 325 -14.55 -7.06 -12.17
CA ASN A 325 -13.14 -7.18 -12.51
C ASN A 325 -12.21 -6.83 -11.33
N TYR A 326 -12.57 -5.82 -10.56
CA TYR A 326 -11.83 -5.42 -9.36
C TYR A 326 -11.80 -6.55 -8.33
N TYR A 327 -12.93 -7.23 -8.10
CA TYR A 327 -12.99 -8.40 -7.22
C TYR A 327 -12.23 -9.59 -7.80
N GLY A 328 -12.22 -9.77 -9.11
CA GLY A 328 -11.39 -10.76 -9.79
C GLY A 328 -9.92 -10.58 -9.51
N LEU A 329 -9.41 -9.34 -9.65
CA LEU A 329 -8.01 -9.01 -9.35
C LEU A 329 -7.66 -9.21 -7.86
N ILE A 330 -8.59 -8.90 -6.95
CA ILE A 330 -8.37 -9.11 -5.51
C ILE A 330 -8.30 -10.60 -5.17
N THR A 331 -9.15 -11.42 -5.78
CA THR A 331 -9.09 -12.88 -5.56
C THR A 331 -7.83 -13.49 -6.16
N GLU A 332 -7.36 -13.00 -7.30
CA GLU A 332 -6.05 -13.40 -7.84
C GLU A 332 -4.91 -13.06 -6.86
N LEU A 333 -4.94 -11.87 -6.29
CA LEU A 333 -3.97 -11.45 -5.27
C LEU A 333 -4.03 -12.36 -4.04
N ASP A 334 -5.23 -12.63 -3.55
CA ASP A 334 -5.43 -13.51 -2.38
C ASP A 334 -4.84 -14.90 -2.59
N ASP A 335 -5.08 -15.50 -3.76
CA ASP A 335 -4.55 -16.82 -4.10
C ASP A 335 -3.01 -16.82 -4.13
N TRP A 336 -2.38 -15.81 -4.73
CA TRP A 336 -0.92 -15.70 -4.77
C TRP A 336 -0.31 -15.37 -3.40
N ILE A 337 -0.99 -14.56 -2.59
CA ILE A 337 -0.58 -14.32 -1.19
C ILE A 337 -0.67 -15.63 -0.39
N GLY A 338 -1.71 -16.44 -0.63
CA GLY A 338 -1.82 -17.77 -0.04
C GLY A 338 -0.62 -18.67 -0.34
N GLN A 339 -0.10 -18.66 -1.57
CA GLN A 339 1.09 -19.40 -1.96
C GLN A 339 2.35 -18.87 -1.28
N ILE A 340 2.50 -17.55 -1.15
CA ILE A 340 3.61 -16.94 -0.42
C ILE A 340 3.56 -17.36 1.06
N MET A 341 2.40 -17.27 1.70
CA MET A 341 2.22 -17.67 3.10
C MET A 341 2.50 -19.14 3.31
N LYS A 342 2.04 -20.00 2.40
CA LYS A 342 2.33 -21.42 2.41
C LYS A 342 3.85 -21.68 2.29
N THR A 343 4.55 -20.91 1.47
CA THR A 343 6.01 -21.05 1.33
C THR A 343 6.74 -20.75 2.65
N LEU A 344 6.31 -19.73 3.41
CA LEU A 344 6.88 -19.49 4.75
C LEU A 344 6.69 -20.69 5.69
N GLU A 345 5.50 -21.33 5.62
CA GLU A 345 5.19 -22.54 6.41
C GLU A 345 6.05 -23.73 5.96
N ASP A 346 6.13 -23.99 4.64
CA ASP A 346 6.87 -25.12 4.06
C ASP A 346 8.39 -25.02 4.29
N GLU A 347 8.96 -23.80 4.28
CA GLU A 347 10.38 -23.56 4.53
C GLU A 347 10.72 -23.40 6.03
N GLY A 348 9.74 -23.54 6.92
CA GLY A 348 9.93 -23.51 8.38
C GLY A 348 10.24 -22.13 8.96
N VAL A 349 10.03 -21.05 8.24
CA VAL A 349 10.33 -19.68 8.69
C VAL A 349 9.10 -18.87 9.14
N ALA A 350 7.88 -19.43 9.01
CA ALA A 350 6.64 -18.74 9.33
C ALA A 350 6.55 -18.26 10.78
N GLU A 351 7.11 -19.02 11.72
CA GLU A 351 7.08 -18.75 13.16
C GLU A 351 8.09 -17.68 13.60
N HIS A 352 8.98 -17.29 12.70
CA HIS A 352 9.99 -16.24 12.91
C HIS A 352 9.77 -15.02 12.03
N THR A 353 8.69 -15.02 11.24
CA THR A 353 8.41 -13.97 10.26
C THR A 353 7.21 -13.14 10.66
N MET A 354 7.43 -11.85 10.86
CA MET A 354 6.36 -10.86 10.90
C MET A 354 5.80 -10.68 9.50
N VAL A 355 4.49 -10.81 9.34
CA VAL A 355 3.83 -10.57 8.05
C VAL A 355 2.90 -9.38 8.18
N ILE A 356 3.09 -8.38 7.32
CA ILE A 356 2.22 -7.21 7.22
C ILE A 356 1.55 -7.23 5.86
N PHE A 357 0.23 -7.06 5.82
CA PHE A 357 -0.55 -6.83 4.61
C PHE A 357 -1.29 -5.51 4.73
N THR A 358 -1.14 -4.63 3.73
CA THR A 358 -1.87 -3.35 3.65
C THR A 358 -2.01 -2.88 2.20
N SER A 359 -2.78 -1.79 2.00
CA SER A 359 -2.85 -1.02 0.75
C SER A 359 -2.32 0.39 0.95
N ASP A 360 -1.77 1.00 -0.09
CA ASP A 360 -1.33 2.38 -0.04
C ASP A 360 -2.49 3.39 0.00
N HIS A 361 -3.63 3.08 -0.62
CA HIS A 361 -4.91 3.80 -0.56
C HIS A 361 -6.03 2.93 -1.11
N GLY A 362 -7.27 3.43 -1.07
CA GLY A 362 -8.43 2.77 -1.63
C GLY A 362 -8.77 3.19 -3.06
N GLU A 363 -10.03 2.93 -3.46
CA GLU A 363 -10.62 3.18 -4.79
C GLU A 363 -12.07 3.60 -4.64
N MET A 364 -12.48 4.70 -5.25
CA MET A 364 -13.86 5.17 -5.20
C MET A 364 -14.86 4.23 -5.88
N LEU A 365 -14.46 3.57 -6.95
CA LEU A 365 -15.21 2.51 -7.66
C LEU A 365 -16.70 2.86 -7.88
N GLY A 366 -16.97 4.09 -8.33
CA GLY A 366 -18.31 4.61 -8.58
C GLY A 366 -18.98 5.30 -7.39
N ALA A 367 -18.46 5.18 -6.18
CA ALA A 367 -18.99 5.93 -5.04
C ALA A 367 -18.91 7.44 -5.32
N HIS A 368 -20.00 8.17 -5.04
CA HIS A 368 -20.17 9.58 -5.36
C HIS A 368 -19.98 9.94 -6.86
N GLY A 369 -20.18 8.96 -7.76
CA GLY A 369 -19.88 9.11 -9.18
C GLY A 369 -18.41 9.31 -9.49
N MET A 370 -17.51 8.88 -8.60
CA MET A 370 -16.08 9.04 -8.72
C MET A 370 -15.36 7.73 -8.97
N ARG A 371 -14.08 7.84 -9.36
CA ARG A 371 -13.11 6.75 -9.50
C ARG A 371 -11.80 7.14 -8.85
N GLU A 372 -10.94 6.14 -8.71
CA GLU A 372 -9.59 6.31 -8.16
C GLU A 372 -9.60 6.83 -6.71
N LYS A 373 -8.81 7.79 -6.41
CA LYS A 373 -8.47 8.30 -5.06
C LYS A 373 -8.34 9.82 -5.09
N ASN A 374 -7.54 10.41 -4.19
CA ASN A 374 -7.31 11.85 -4.03
C ASN A 374 -8.48 12.58 -3.38
N VAL A 375 -9.22 11.90 -2.54
CA VAL A 375 -10.32 12.42 -1.72
C VAL A 375 -10.29 11.76 -0.36
N PHE A 376 -11.00 12.33 0.62
CA PHE A 376 -11.03 11.81 1.98
C PHE A 376 -12.19 10.84 2.28
N TYR A 377 -12.98 10.43 1.30
CA TYR A 377 -14.01 9.43 1.51
C TYR A 377 -13.41 8.09 1.99
N GLU A 378 -14.23 7.31 2.69
CA GLU A 378 -13.79 6.02 3.25
C GLU A 378 -13.22 5.11 2.16
N GLU A 379 -13.86 5.10 1.00
CA GLU A 379 -13.45 4.30 -0.16
C GLU A 379 -12.03 4.62 -0.63
N SER A 380 -11.55 5.84 -0.37
CA SER A 380 -10.23 6.30 -0.79
C SER A 380 -9.18 6.27 0.33
N SER A 381 -9.57 6.63 1.55
CA SER A 381 -8.62 6.82 2.66
C SER A 381 -8.56 5.66 3.64
N HIS A 382 -9.59 4.86 3.76
CA HIS A 382 -9.63 3.69 4.63
C HIS A 382 -9.07 2.48 3.89
N VAL A 383 -8.10 1.80 4.50
CA VAL A 383 -7.33 0.72 3.86
C VAL A 383 -7.34 -0.55 4.70
N PRO A 384 -7.17 -1.73 4.10
CA PRO A 384 -7.00 -2.95 4.85
C PRO A 384 -5.66 -2.94 5.59
N LEU A 385 -5.64 -3.47 6.81
CA LEU A 385 -4.40 -3.73 7.55
C LEU A 385 -4.51 -5.01 8.37
N MET A 386 -3.54 -5.89 8.17
CA MET A 386 -3.39 -7.14 8.91
C MET A 386 -1.92 -7.32 9.29
N ILE A 387 -1.66 -7.70 10.54
CA ILE A 387 -0.30 -7.96 11.03
C ILE A 387 -0.28 -9.31 11.75
N LYS A 388 0.43 -10.28 11.18
CA LYS A 388 0.75 -11.53 11.87
C LYS A 388 2.12 -11.38 12.50
N MET A 389 2.14 -11.43 13.81
CA MET A 389 3.37 -11.52 14.57
C MET A 389 3.82 -12.99 14.66
N PRO A 390 5.11 -13.27 14.86
CA PRO A 390 5.59 -14.61 15.19
C PRO A 390 4.93 -15.19 16.43
N THR A 391 5.09 -16.49 16.64
CA THR A 391 4.37 -17.32 17.64
C THR A 391 4.39 -16.82 19.08
N GLU A 392 5.31 -15.95 19.45
CA GLU A 392 5.35 -15.36 20.79
C GLU A 392 4.06 -14.58 21.13
N ILE A 393 3.32 -14.13 20.10
CA ILE A 393 2.06 -13.40 20.27
C ILE A 393 0.89 -14.25 19.76
N LYS A 394 0.44 -15.16 20.59
CA LYS A 394 -0.57 -16.19 20.26
C LYS A 394 -2.02 -15.67 20.18
N LYS A 395 -2.28 -14.39 20.25
CA LYS A 395 -3.66 -13.90 20.32
C LYS A 395 -4.14 -13.29 19.01
N LYS A 396 -5.09 -13.98 18.40
CA LYS A 396 -6.00 -13.44 17.41
C LYS A 396 -6.67 -12.18 17.96
N THR A 397 -6.45 -11.04 17.33
CA THR A 397 -6.94 -9.76 17.84
C THR A 397 -7.65 -8.99 16.73
N THR A 398 -8.85 -8.50 17.04
CA THR A 398 -9.46 -7.44 16.25
C THR A 398 -9.20 -6.10 16.94
N VAL A 399 -8.50 -5.21 16.27
CA VAL A 399 -8.18 -3.87 16.78
C VAL A 399 -9.22 -2.89 16.24
N ASN A 400 -9.94 -2.23 17.15
CA ASN A 400 -10.96 -1.24 16.80
C ASN A 400 -10.43 0.21 16.91
N GLY A 401 -9.23 0.42 17.44
CA GLY A 401 -8.58 1.73 17.48
C GLY A 401 -8.26 2.27 16.07
N TYR A 402 -8.19 3.59 15.97
CA TYR A 402 -7.77 4.25 14.75
C TYR A 402 -6.25 4.18 14.63
N VAL A 403 -5.76 3.71 13.49
CA VAL A 403 -4.33 3.59 13.20
C VAL A 403 -4.02 4.10 11.80
N SER A 404 -2.80 4.55 11.59
CA SER A 404 -2.32 5.03 10.30
C SER A 404 -1.23 4.14 9.74
N ASN A 405 -1.14 4.01 8.43
CA ASN A 405 -0.03 3.30 7.80
C ASN A 405 1.34 3.94 8.08
N VAL A 406 1.40 5.16 8.57
CA VAL A 406 2.66 5.78 9.05
C VAL A 406 3.22 5.05 10.28
N ASP A 407 2.38 4.36 11.05
CA ASP A 407 2.74 3.60 12.25
C ASP A 407 3.53 2.31 11.93
N LEU A 408 3.45 1.85 10.67
CA LEU A 408 4.06 0.58 10.27
C LEU A 408 5.59 0.60 10.36
N PHE A 409 6.23 1.72 10.05
CA PHE A 409 7.66 1.88 10.20
C PHE A 409 8.10 1.69 11.67
N ALA A 410 7.46 2.41 12.60
CA ALA A 410 7.77 2.31 14.02
C ALA A 410 7.50 0.88 14.54
N THR A 411 6.43 0.24 14.07
CA THR A 411 6.08 -1.14 14.40
C THR A 411 7.15 -2.14 13.94
N ILE A 412 7.67 -1.97 12.72
CA ILE A 412 8.75 -2.82 12.17
C ILE A 412 10.04 -2.63 12.98
N MET A 413 10.43 -1.38 13.25
CA MET A 413 11.65 -1.08 14.03
C MET A 413 11.59 -1.66 15.44
N ASP A 414 10.45 -1.51 16.10
CA ASP A 414 10.21 -2.06 17.44
C ASP A 414 10.26 -3.60 17.43
N TYR A 415 9.51 -4.24 16.51
CA TYR A 415 9.51 -5.70 16.42
C TYR A 415 10.90 -6.29 16.18
N LEU A 416 11.66 -5.71 15.29
CA LEU A 416 13.00 -6.17 14.91
C LEU A 416 14.07 -5.71 15.90
N ASN A 417 13.74 -4.96 16.95
CA ASN A 417 14.67 -4.38 17.93
C ASN A 417 15.80 -3.55 17.29
N ILE A 418 15.45 -2.77 16.26
CA ILE A 418 16.44 -2.00 15.48
C ILE A 418 16.86 -0.68 16.14
N GLY A 419 16.23 -0.34 17.26
CA GLY A 419 16.47 0.90 17.99
C GLY A 419 15.54 2.04 17.57
N ASN A 420 15.68 3.19 18.23
CA ASN A 420 14.80 4.33 18.00
C ASN A 420 15.24 5.12 16.76
N TYR A 421 14.46 5.07 15.73
CA TYR A 421 14.53 5.96 14.58
C TYR A 421 13.43 7.01 14.69
N LYS A 422 13.71 8.21 14.15
CA LYS A 422 12.71 9.27 14.10
C LYS A 422 11.55 8.82 13.19
N SER A 423 10.35 8.80 13.73
CA SER A 423 9.11 8.49 13.04
C SER A 423 8.03 9.46 13.52
N ASP A 424 7.09 9.81 12.64
CA ASP A 424 5.87 10.54 13.02
C ASP A 424 4.76 9.58 13.46
N GLY A 425 4.92 8.28 13.18
CA GLY A 425 4.05 7.19 13.64
C GLY A 425 4.53 6.54 14.91
N GLU A 426 3.66 5.75 15.55
CA GLU A 426 3.91 5.01 16.78
C GLU A 426 3.82 3.51 16.54
N SER A 427 4.50 2.71 17.39
CA SER A 427 4.43 1.24 17.29
C SER A 427 3.03 0.72 17.62
N LEU A 428 2.50 -0.14 16.78
CA LEU A 428 1.21 -0.83 16.98
C LEU A 428 1.36 -2.08 17.88
N ARG A 429 2.56 -2.37 18.37
CA ARG A 429 2.84 -3.59 19.12
C ARG A 429 1.96 -3.73 20.36
N ASP A 430 1.80 -2.67 21.15
CA ASP A 430 1.00 -2.72 22.37
C ASP A 430 -0.49 -2.93 22.08
N LEU A 431 -1.01 -2.45 20.95
CA LEU A 431 -2.36 -2.76 20.47
C LEU A 431 -2.49 -4.24 20.09
N ILE A 432 -1.51 -4.78 19.39
CA ILE A 432 -1.48 -6.19 18.97
C ILE A 432 -1.39 -7.11 20.19
N GLU A 433 -0.56 -6.76 21.15
CA GLU A 433 -0.37 -7.49 22.40
C GLU A 433 -1.50 -7.25 23.44
N GLN A 434 -2.47 -6.38 23.14
CA GLN A 434 -3.58 -5.99 24.01
C GLN A 434 -3.13 -5.39 25.36
N LYS A 435 -1.98 -4.75 25.40
CA LYS A 435 -1.46 -4.01 26.54
C LYS A 435 -2.04 -2.61 26.62
N GLN A 436 -2.41 -2.05 25.48
CA GLN A 436 -3.04 -0.76 25.31
C GLN A 436 -4.30 -0.92 24.46
N THR A 437 -5.38 -0.19 24.79
CA THR A 437 -6.63 -0.27 24.04
C THR A 437 -6.80 0.89 23.06
N ASN A 438 -6.13 2.00 23.29
CA ASN A 438 -6.24 3.22 22.50
C ASN A 438 -4.86 3.70 22.08
N HIS A 439 -4.67 3.77 20.79
CA HIS A 439 -3.53 4.40 20.11
C HIS A 439 -4.02 5.76 19.64
N GLY A 440 -3.59 6.85 20.28
CA GLY A 440 -3.98 8.22 19.96
C GLY A 440 -5.48 8.53 19.85
N ASN A 441 -6.33 7.54 19.68
CA ASN A 441 -7.78 7.59 19.46
C ASN A 441 -8.21 8.50 18.28
N TYR A 442 -7.28 8.83 17.39
CA TYR A 442 -7.54 9.57 16.16
C TYR A 442 -6.55 9.19 15.07
N VAL A 443 -6.90 9.49 13.85
CA VAL A 443 -6.02 9.37 12.69
C VAL A 443 -6.16 10.59 11.80
N VAL A 444 -5.06 10.97 11.15
CA VAL A 444 -5.00 12.08 10.21
C VAL A 444 -4.64 11.54 8.84
N THR A 445 -5.41 11.95 7.83
CA THR A 445 -5.03 11.80 6.42
C THR A 445 -4.83 13.21 5.86
N GLU A 446 -3.70 13.43 5.23
CA GLU A 446 -3.36 14.71 4.63
C GLU A 446 -3.37 14.64 3.12
N TRP A 447 -3.61 15.76 2.47
CA TRP A 447 -3.60 15.87 1.03
C TRP A 447 -3.18 17.26 0.59
N ASP A 448 -2.14 17.29 -0.21
CA ASP A 448 -1.66 18.54 -0.81
C ASP A 448 -1.66 18.40 -2.33
N TYR A 449 -2.59 19.11 -2.97
CA TYR A 449 -2.77 19.03 -4.41
C TYR A 449 -2.27 20.31 -5.11
N ARG A 450 -1.16 20.16 -5.84
CA ARG A 450 -0.69 21.02 -6.93
C ARG A 450 -0.71 22.53 -6.68
N GLY A 451 0.14 23.05 -5.87
CA GLY A 451 0.35 24.49 -5.83
C GLY A 451 0.84 24.96 -4.47
N PRO A 452 1.25 26.21 -4.38
CA PRO A 452 1.68 26.73 -3.11
C PRO A 452 0.48 26.76 -2.16
N ILE A 453 0.42 25.73 -1.33
CA ILE A 453 -0.05 25.86 0.03
C ILE A 453 -1.55 26.02 0.22
N GLN A 454 -2.28 24.92 0.08
CA GLN A 454 -3.35 24.66 1.04
C GLN A 454 -3.36 23.16 1.36
N PRO A 455 -2.62 22.72 2.36
CA PRO A 455 -2.74 21.35 2.83
C PRO A 455 -4.16 21.13 3.35
N ASN A 456 -4.78 20.05 2.90
CA ASN A 456 -6.08 19.62 3.39
C ASN A 456 -5.85 18.49 4.37
N TYR A 457 -6.58 18.51 5.47
CA TYR A 457 -6.50 17.47 6.50
C TYR A 457 -7.86 16.90 6.78
N MET A 458 -7.92 15.59 6.92
CA MET A 458 -9.03 14.86 7.49
C MET A 458 -8.60 14.29 8.82
N ILE A 459 -9.42 14.46 9.84
CA ILE A 459 -9.25 13.78 11.14
C ILE A 459 -10.43 12.85 11.33
N VAL A 460 -10.14 11.61 11.71
CA VAL A 460 -11.15 10.68 12.21
C VAL A 460 -10.88 10.46 13.69
N LYS A 461 -11.86 10.75 14.52
CA LYS A 461 -11.76 10.63 15.98
C LYS A 461 -13.12 10.28 16.58
N ASP A 462 -13.15 9.30 17.47
CA ASP A 462 -14.35 8.91 18.24
C ASP A 462 -15.60 8.69 17.36
N GLY A 463 -15.42 8.15 16.14
CA GLY A 463 -16.49 7.94 15.16
C GLY A 463 -16.90 9.19 14.37
N TRP A 464 -16.28 10.32 14.59
CA TRP A 464 -16.46 11.56 13.81
C TRP A 464 -15.37 11.74 12.78
N LYS A 465 -15.75 12.33 11.68
CA LYS A 465 -14.85 12.65 10.56
C LYS A 465 -15.00 14.11 10.17
#